data_7a565b32f6449b1f7f853d9704b4536b
#
_entry.id   7a565b32f6449b1f7f853d9704b4536b
#
_cell.length_a   1.000
_cell.length_b   1.000
_cell.length_c   1.000
_cell.angle_alpha   90.00
_cell.angle_beta   90.00
_cell.angle_gamma   90.00
#
_symmetry.space_group_name_H-M   'P 1'
#
loop_
_entity.id
_entity.type
_entity.pdbx_description
1 polymer ?
#
loop_
_entity_poly.entity_id
_entity_poly.type
_entity_poly.pdbx_seq_one_letter_code
_entity_poly.pdbx_strand_id
1 'polypeptide(L)'
;STLPLCCKSELRRPPAARTPPPPPAPRRRRRSCSALRRWRALLRRAGYDSASIAKAIDAVSNKASLRRLQIGTVFQIALQGFRFSTKPGRDIYVIQHPDSGWLALTALRPTDRYMNFFQGTVDDSIYQAAMAAGISESAFNDYIRVMGFSVDFQREIRTGDRFELLYETERDSIDGKVVRGKLHYAGLLLSDEQLG
;
A
#
# COMPACT_ATOMS: atom_id res chain seq x y z
N SER A 1 43.05 77.96 -9.55
CA SER A 1 42.83 76.90 -10.44
C SER A 1 42.56 75.59 -9.68
N THR A 2 41.39 75.39 -9.15
CA THR A 2 41.15 74.15 -8.44
C THR A 2 39.66 73.80 -8.50
N LEU A 3 39.38 72.71 -9.11
CA LEU A 3 38.02 72.11 -9.12
C LEU A 3 37.92 71.12 -8.01
N PRO A 4 36.77 70.96 -7.36
CA PRO A 4 36.40 69.72 -6.71
C PRO A 4 35.16 69.11 -7.32
N LEU A 5 35.27 67.89 -7.77
CA LEU A 5 34.17 67.03 -8.10
C LEU A 5 33.89 66.09 -6.93
N CYS A 6 32.75 66.23 -6.33
CA CYS A 6 32.24 65.21 -5.43
C CYS A 6 30.86 64.82 -5.90
N CYS A 7 30.81 63.68 -6.57
CA CYS A 7 29.53 63.03 -6.95
C CYS A 7 29.41 61.76 -6.14
N LYS A 8 28.69 61.83 -4.99
CA LYS A 8 28.28 60.67 -4.25
C LYS A 8 27.03 60.10 -4.90
N SER A 9 27.18 59.06 -5.68
CA SER A 9 26.06 58.23 -6.13
C SER A 9 25.54 57.35 -5.00
N GLU A 10 24.47 57.73 -4.36
CA GLU A 10 23.73 56.87 -3.45
C GLU A 10 23.11 55.70 -4.28
N LEU A 11 23.72 54.54 -4.14
CA LEU A 11 23.13 53.27 -4.58
C LEU A 11 21.87 53.00 -3.72
N ARG A 12 20.69 53.34 -4.24
CA ARG A 12 19.44 52.87 -3.66
C ARG A 12 19.40 51.37 -3.73
N ARG A 13 19.40 50.71 -2.54
CA ARG A 13 19.13 49.28 -2.42
C ARG A 13 17.73 49.00 -2.98
N PRO A 14 17.54 48.00 -3.85
CA PRO A 14 16.21 47.59 -4.28
C PRO A 14 15.41 47.09 -3.07
N PRO A 15 14.12 47.35 -3.02
CA PRO A 15 13.27 46.86 -1.94
C PRO A 15 13.33 45.33 -1.88
N ALA A 16 13.53 44.79 -0.69
CA ALA A 16 13.58 43.34 -0.45
C ALA A 16 12.30 42.70 -1.04
N ALA A 17 12.48 41.79 -1.94
CA ALA A 17 11.41 41.01 -2.53
C ALA A 17 10.66 40.32 -1.38
N ARG A 18 9.39 40.66 -1.18
CA ARG A 18 8.53 39.99 -0.21
C ARG A 18 8.36 38.54 -0.68
N THR A 19 8.93 37.64 0.06
CA THR A 19 8.74 36.19 -0.14
C THR A 19 7.22 35.94 -0.05
N PRO A 20 6.60 35.31 -1.06
CA PRO A 20 5.17 34.98 -0.97
C PRO A 20 4.94 34.07 0.24
N PRO A 21 3.84 34.20 0.95
CA PRO A 21 3.52 33.34 2.09
C PRO A 21 3.53 31.86 1.62
N PRO A 22 4.02 30.94 2.44
CA PRO A 22 4.01 29.52 2.09
C PRO A 22 2.58 29.08 1.79
N PRO A 23 2.39 28.19 0.80
CA PRO A 23 1.07 27.67 0.49
C PRO A 23 0.45 27.05 1.73
N PRO A 24 -0.86 27.19 1.97
CA PRO A 24 -1.52 26.63 3.12
C PRO A 24 -1.27 25.12 3.12
N ALA A 25 -0.83 24.61 4.27
CA ALA A 25 -0.58 23.18 4.46
C ALA A 25 -1.80 22.39 3.97
N PRO A 26 -1.61 21.28 3.22
CA PRO A 26 -2.72 20.52 2.70
C PRO A 26 -3.61 20.12 3.88
N ARG A 27 -4.84 20.61 3.87
CA ARG A 27 -5.84 20.25 4.87
C ARG A 27 -5.92 18.73 4.87
N ARG A 28 -5.36 18.08 5.88
CA ARG A 28 -5.50 16.64 6.12
C ARG A 28 -6.99 16.36 6.12
N ARG A 29 -7.50 15.87 4.99
CA ARG A 29 -8.90 15.51 4.85
C ARG A 29 -9.27 14.60 6.02
N ARG A 30 -10.27 15.01 6.78
CA ARG A 30 -10.89 14.26 7.88
C ARG A 30 -11.59 12.97 7.37
N ARG A 31 -10.87 12.13 6.61
CA ARG A 31 -11.37 10.82 6.16
C ARG A 31 -11.45 9.80 7.30
N SER A 32 -10.80 10.08 8.43
CA SER A 32 -10.75 9.16 9.56
C SER A 32 -12.04 9.10 10.40
N CYS A 33 -12.90 10.11 10.30
CA CYS A 33 -14.14 10.15 11.09
C CYS A 33 -15.26 9.24 10.52
N SER A 34 -15.21 8.90 9.23
CA SER A 34 -16.26 8.12 8.57
C SER A 34 -16.18 6.62 8.89
N ALA A 35 -14.98 6.05 8.97
CA ALA A 35 -14.80 4.63 9.28
C ALA A 35 -15.25 4.28 10.69
N LEU A 36 -14.81 5.07 11.69
CA LEU A 36 -15.21 4.86 13.09
C LEU A 36 -16.72 5.06 13.32
N ARG A 37 -17.36 6.01 12.60
CA ARG A 37 -18.82 6.18 12.69
C ARG A 37 -19.56 4.98 12.14
N ARG A 38 -19.15 4.44 10.99
CA ARG A 38 -19.75 3.24 10.40
C ARG A 38 -19.59 2.05 11.34
N TRP A 39 -18.44 1.91 11.95
CA TRP A 39 -18.15 0.84 12.89
C TRP A 39 -19.05 0.89 14.13
N ARG A 40 -19.18 2.06 14.75
CA ARG A 40 -20.11 2.28 15.86
C ARG A 40 -21.55 1.98 15.47
N ALA A 41 -21.99 2.38 14.28
CA ALA A 41 -23.32 2.12 13.79
C ALA A 41 -23.58 0.62 13.59
N LEU A 42 -22.59 -0.11 13.07
CA LEU A 42 -22.67 -1.57 12.88
C LEU A 42 -22.81 -2.29 14.23
N LEU A 43 -21.97 -1.97 15.20
CA LEU A 43 -22.03 -2.60 16.53
C LEU A 43 -23.32 -2.24 17.28
N ARG A 44 -23.84 -1.02 17.13
CA ARG A 44 -25.17 -0.67 17.68
C ARG A 44 -26.28 -1.49 17.07
N ARG A 45 -26.26 -1.71 15.74
CA ARG A 45 -27.24 -2.59 15.08
C ARG A 45 -27.13 -4.04 15.55
N ALA A 46 -25.95 -4.46 15.98
CA ALA A 46 -25.71 -5.77 16.58
C ALA A 46 -26.11 -5.87 18.06
N GLY A 47 -26.67 -4.80 18.65
CA GLY A 47 -27.18 -4.80 20.02
C GLY A 47 -26.19 -4.35 21.10
N TYR A 48 -24.98 -3.91 20.73
CA TYR A 48 -24.00 -3.42 21.71
C TYR A 48 -24.35 -1.99 22.16
N ASP A 49 -24.28 -1.75 23.46
CA ASP A 49 -24.44 -0.42 24.06
C ASP A 49 -23.22 0.49 23.80
N SER A 50 -23.40 1.78 23.99
CA SER A 50 -22.35 2.77 23.69
C SER A 50 -21.10 2.63 24.55
N ALA A 51 -21.22 2.16 25.79
CA ALA A 51 -20.11 1.95 26.70
C ALA A 51 -19.29 0.73 26.29
N SER A 52 -19.94 -0.38 25.96
CA SER A 52 -19.31 -1.60 25.40
C SER A 52 -18.60 -1.31 24.10
N ILE A 53 -19.22 -0.54 23.19
CA ILE A 53 -18.58 -0.12 21.94
C ILE A 53 -17.32 0.69 22.18
N ALA A 54 -17.32 1.62 23.13
CA ALA A 54 -16.16 2.42 23.45
C ALA A 54 -15.00 1.55 23.95
N LYS A 55 -15.26 0.66 24.90
CA LYS A 55 -14.29 -0.30 25.46
C LYS A 55 -13.75 -1.26 24.40
N ALA A 56 -14.60 -1.78 23.53
CA ALA A 56 -14.20 -2.65 22.42
C ALA A 56 -13.29 -1.92 21.42
N ILE A 57 -13.60 -0.67 21.07
CA ILE A 57 -12.77 0.17 20.21
C ILE A 57 -11.40 0.41 20.84
N ASP A 58 -11.35 0.67 22.12
CA ASP A 58 -10.10 0.91 22.87
C ASP A 58 -9.23 -0.36 22.85
N ALA A 59 -9.81 -1.51 23.18
CA ALA A 59 -9.13 -2.81 23.11
C ALA A 59 -8.53 -3.10 21.74
N VAL A 60 -9.27 -2.81 20.65
CA VAL A 60 -8.79 -3.01 19.27
C VAL A 60 -7.70 -2.02 18.90
N SER A 61 -7.74 -0.78 19.40
CA SER A 61 -6.79 0.28 19.04
C SER A 61 -5.34 -0.10 19.34
N ASN A 62 -5.13 -0.96 20.31
CA ASN A 62 -3.83 -1.51 20.68
C ASN A 62 -3.32 -2.61 19.75
N LYS A 63 -4.19 -3.21 18.92
CA LYS A 63 -3.86 -4.35 18.03
C LYS A 63 -3.97 -3.98 16.54
N ALA A 64 -4.89 -3.08 16.21
CA ALA A 64 -5.13 -2.70 14.82
C ALA A 64 -5.63 -1.26 14.69
N SER A 65 -5.23 -0.59 13.62
CA SER A 65 -5.75 0.74 13.30
C SER A 65 -7.11 0.63 12.61
N LEU A 66 -8.19 0.84 13.34
CA LEU A 66 -9.56 0.88 12.81
C LEU A 66 -9.76 1.93 11.70
N ARG A 67 -8.87 2.94 11.64
CA ARG A 67 -8.91 3.98 10.60
C ARG A 67 -8.41 3.48 9.25
N ARG A 68 -7.66 2.37 9.24
CA ARG A 68 -7.05 1.78 8.03
C ARG A 68 -7.82 0.56 7.52
N LEU A 69 -8.95 0.23 8.13
CA LEU A 69 -9.78 -0.86 7.63
C LEU A 69 -10.27 -0.56 6.22
N GLN A 70 -10.14 -1.55 5.37
CA GLN A 70 -10.56 -1.47 3.98
C GLN A 70 -12.10 -1.49 3.87
N ILE A 71 -12.62 -0.85 2.84
CA ILE A 71 -14.04 -0.95 2.48
C ILE A 71 -14.28 -2.42 2.09
N GLY A 72 -15.39 -3.00 2.59
CA GLY A 72 -15.70 -4.41 2.36
C GLY A 72 -15.19 -5.35 3.46
N THR A 73 -14.51 -4.84 4.51
CA THR A 73 -14.18 -5.67 5.67
C THR A 73 -15.44 -6.26 6.29
N VAL A 74 -15.50 -7.59 6.35
CA VAL A 74 -16.63 -8.35 6.92
C VAL A 74 -16.41 -8.53 8.41
N PHE A 75 -17.43 -8.20 9.20
CA PHE A 75 -17.48 -8.46 10.63
C PHE A 75 -18.39 -9.65 10.91
N GLN A 76 -17.86 -10.61 11.62
CA GLN A 76 -18.65 -11.72 12.14
C GLN A 76 -18.95 -11.46 13.60
N ILE A 77 -20.23 -11.33 13.93
CA ILE A 77 -20.70 -10.96 15.26
C ILE A 77 -21.20 -12.22 15.97
N ALA A 78 -20.82 -12.38 17.21
CA ALA A 78 -21.24 -13.43 18.14
C ALA A 78 -21.78 -12.80 19.41
N LEU A 79 -22.43 -13.61 20.29
CA LEU A 79 -23.04 -13.14 21.53
C LEU A 79 -22.07 -12.41 22.48
N GLN A 80 -20.81 -12.84 22.52
CA GLN A 80 -19.81 -12.31 23.46
C GLN A 80 -18.67 -11.59 22.75
N GLY A 81 -18.88 -11.11 21.52
CA GLY A 81 -17.85 -10.41 20.79
C GLY A 81 -18.03 -10.45 19.29
N PHE A 82 -16.96 -10.14 18.59
CA PHE A 82 -16.95 -10.14 17.13
C PHE A 82 -15.52 -10.40 16.63
N ARG A 83 -15.44 -10.83 15.37
CA ARG A 83 -14.15 -10.94 14.68
C ARG A 83 -14.18 -10.23 13.33
N PHE A 84 -13.03 -9.83 12.86
CA PHE A 84 -12.84 -9.25 11.52
C PHE A 84 -11.41 -9.44 11.05
N SER A 85 -11.22 -9.49 9.74
CA SER A 85 -9.88 -9.57 9.13
C SER A 85 -9.36 -8.17 8.86
N THR A 86 -8.13 -7.90 9.27
CA THR A 86 -7.45 -6.62 8.98
C THR A 86 -6.63 -6.70 7.69
N LYS A 87 -6.11 -7.88 7.41
CA LYS A 87 -5.33 -8.25 6.23
C LYS A 87 -5.60 -9.73 5.95
N PRO A 88 -5.38 -10.22 4.73
CA PRO A 88 -5.36 -11.64 4.47
C PRO A 88 -4.43 -12.35 5.47
N GLY A 89 -4.81 -13.53 5.93
CA GLY A 89 -4.06 -14.31 6.90
C GLY A 89 -4.05 -13.79 8.34
N ARG A 90 -4.80 -12.71 8.68
CA ARG A 90 -4.81 -12.15 10.04
C ARG A 90 -6.20 -11.72 10.48
N ASP A 91 -6.72 -12.37 11.50
CA ASP A 91 -7.98 -12.03 12.16
C ASP A 91 -7.76 -11.32 13.51
N ILE A 92 -8.66 -10.43 13.83
CA ILE A 92 -8.80 -9.83 15.15
C ILE A 92 -10.07 -10.36 15.77
N TYR A 93 -9.94 -11.00 16.90
CA TYR A 93 -11.04 -11.41 17.77
C TYR A 93 -11.19 -10.40 18.88
N VAL A 94 -12.39 -9.90 19.06
CA VAL A 94 -12.75 -8.97 20.13
C VAL A 94 -13.79 -9.64 20.96
N ILE A 95 -13.42 -10.01 22.18
CA ILE A 95 -14.26 -10.79 23.10
C ILE A 95 -14.49 -10.03 24.39
N GLN A 96 -15.68 -10.20 24.97
CA GLN A 96 -16.00 -9.72 26.30
C GLN A 96 -15.69 -10.83 27.31
N HIS A 97 -14.65 -10.62 28.12
CA HIS A 97 -14.28 -11.54 29.18
C HIS A 97 -14.92 -11.09 30.49
N PRO A 98 -15.47 -11.99 31.31
CA PRO A 98 -16.15 -11.64 32.56
C PRO A 98 -15.31 -10.79 33.51
N ASP A 99 -14.05 -11.16 33.71
CA ASP A 99 -13.17 -10.52 34.69
C ASP A 99 -12.32 -9.37 34.11
N SER A 100 -11.91 -9.52 32.84
CA SER A 100 -10.94 -8.59 32.21
C SER A 100 -11.61 -7.57 31.28
N GLY A 101 -12.93 -7.62 31.12
CA GLY A 101 -13.68 -6.77 30.23
C GLY A 101 -13.42 -7.08 28.74
N TRP A 102 -13.29 -6.05 27.90
CA TRP A 102 -13.08 -6.24 26.47
C TRP A 102 -11.61 -6.51 26.14
N LEU A 103 -11.35 -7.62 25.48
CA LEU A 103 -10.03 -8.05 25.01
C LEU A 103 -9.99 -8.14 23.50
N ALA A 104 -8.89 -7.72 22.92
CA ALA A 104 -8.62 -7.91 21.49
C ALA A 104 -7.41 -8.84 21.30
N LEU A 105 -7.64 -9.94 20.61
CA LEU A 105 -6.65 -10.96 20.30
C LEU A 105 -6.38 -10.99 18.81
N THR A 106 -5.13 -11.16 18.43
CA THR A 106 -4.74 -11.36 17.03
C THR A 106 -4.48 -12.84 16.80
N ALA A 107 -5.15 -13.42 15.82
CA ALA A 107 -4.90 -14.76 15.34
C ALA A 107 -4.33 -14.73 13.92
N LEU A 108 -3.28 -15.49 13.69
CA LEU A 108 -2.77 -15.74 12.33
C LEU A 108 -3.51 -16.97 11.79
N ARG A 109 -3.99 -16.86 10.56
CA ARG A 109 -4.59 -17.99 9.84
C ARG A 109 -3.48 -18.80 9.15
N PRO A 110 -3.65 -20.11 8.99
CA PRO A 110 -2.71 -20.91 8.24
C PRO A 110 -2.59 -20.40 6.80
N THR A 111 -1.42 -20.51 6.22
CA THR A 111 -1.13 -20.10 4.86
C THR A 111 -0.38 -21.19 4.12
N ASP A 112 -0.69 -21.32 2.83
CA ASP A 112 -0.02 -22.21 1.90
C ASP A 112 0.90 -21.41 0.98
N ARG A 113 2.05 -22.00 0.62
CA ARG A 113 3.05 -21.36 -0.25
C ARG A 113 3.10 -22.08 -1.58
N TYR A 114 3.08 -21.30 -2.64
CA TYR A 114 3.17 -21.78 -4.01
C TYR A 114 4.31 -21.08 -4.73
N MET A 115 5.18 -21.88 -5.36
CA MET A 115 6.20 -21.38 -6.26
C MET A 115 5.67 -21.42 -7.69
N ASN A 116 5.64 -20.29 -8.35
CA ASN A 116 5.17 -20.15 -9.71
C ASN A 116 6.31 -19.66 -10.58
N PHE A 117 6.62 -20.40 -11.63
CA PHE A 117 7.52 -19.97 -12.68
C PHE A 117 6.70 -19.43 -13.84
N PHE A 118 7.02 -18.22 -14.27
CA PHE A 118 6.40 -17.56 -15.39
C PHE A 118 7.46 -17.22 -16.43
N GLN A 119 7.10 -17.36 -17.70
CA GLN A 119 7.92 -16.94 -18.82
C GLN A 119 7.03 -16.41 -19.94
N GLY A 120 7.57 -15.55 -20.78
CA GLY A 120 6.86 -15.01 -21.92
C GLY A 120 7.80 -14.28 -22.89
N THR A 121 7.29 -14.04 -24.09
CA THR A 121 7.96 -13.27 -25.12
C THR A 121 7.25 -11.95 -25.29
N VAL A 122 7.99 -10.87 -25.44
CA VAL A 122 7.45 -9.53 -25.67
C VAL A 122 7.02 -9.41 -27.13
N ASP A 123 5.75 -9.08 -27.34
CA ASP A 123 5.23 -8.70 -28.66
C ASP A 123 5.15 -7.16 -28.72
N ASP A 124 4.06 -6.57 -28.29
CA ASP A 124 3.87 -5.11 -28.28
C ASP A 124 4.39 -4.46 -26.99
N SER A 125 4.18 -5.13 -25.87
CA SER A 125 4.58 -4.59 -24.58
C SER A 125 4.84 -5.71 -23.56
N ILE A 126 5.90 -5.55 -22.78
CA ILE A 126 6.24 -6.49 -21.71
C ILE A 126 5.11 -6.62 -20.66
N TYR A 127 4.35 -5.55 -20.42
CA TYR A 127 3.20 -5.59 -19.51
C TYR A 127 2.10 -6.52 -20.05
N GLN A 128 1.73 -6.36 -21.31
CA GLN A 128 0.69 -7.20 -21.93
C GLN A 128 1.14 -8.67 -21.98
N ALA A 129 2.39 -8.91 -22.37
CA ALA A 129 2.95 -10.25 -22.38
C ALA A 129 2.97 -10.89 -20.98
N ALA A 130 3.30 -10.12 -19.94
CA ALA A 130 3.27 -10.59 -18.56
C ALA A 130 1.85 -10.92 -18.09
N MET A 131 0.86 -10.08 -18.40
CA MET A 131 -0.55 -10.34 -18.06
C MET A 131 -1.07 -11.58 -18.81
N ALA A 132 -0.72 -11.75 -20.08
CA ALA A 132 -1.06 -12.93 -20.88
C ALA A 132 -0.42 -14.22 -20.33
N ALA A 133 0.78 -14.14 -19.78
CA ALA A 133 1.44 -15.24 -19.08
C ALA A 133 0.84 -15.54 -17.69
N GLY A 134 -0.18 -14.80 -17.24
CA GLY A 134 -0.86 -15.01 -15.95
C GLY A 134 -0.13 -14.40 -14.74
N ILE A 135 0.83 -13.51 -14.96
CA ILE A 135 1.53 -12.82 -13.89
C ILE A 135 0.58 -11.77 -13.27
N SER A 136 0.50 -11.74 -11.93
CA SER A 136 -0.28 -10.72 -11.25
C SER A 136 0.40 -9.35 -11.32
N GLU A 137 -0.39 -8.26 -11.30
CA GLU A 137 0.17 -6.90 -11.29
C GLU A 137 1.20 -6.66 -10.17
N SER A 138 0.99 -7.26 -8.99
CA SER A 138 1.94 -7.14 -7.88
C SER A 138 3.27 -7.82 -8.19
N ALA A 139 3.24 -9.02 -8.79
CA ALA A 139 4.44 -9.75 -9.20
C ALA A 139 5.18 -9.02 -10.32
N PHE A 140 4.45 -8.47 -11.27
CA PHE A 140 5.02 -7.67 -12.34
C PHE A 140 5.68 -6.39 -11.82
N ASN A 141 5.04 -5.69 -10.90
CA ASN A 141 5.62 -4.49 -10.27
C ASN A 141 6.91 -4.82 -9.48
N ASP A 142 6.96 -5.98 -8.82
CA ASP A 142 8.18 -6.45 -8.16
C ASP A 142 9.29 -6.78 -9.18
N TYR A 143 8.93 -7.40 -10.30
CA TYR A 143 9.84 -7.67 -11.42
C TYR A 143 10.43 -6.38 -12.01
N ILE A 144 9.58 -5.42 -12.38
CA ILE A 144 10.02 -4.13 -12.94
C ILE A 144 10.92 -3.38 -11.95
N ARG A 145 10.59 -3.41 -10.66
CA ARG A 145 11.39 -2.74 -9.64
C ARG A 145 12.79 -3.33 -9.51
N VAL A 146 12.93 -4.65 -9.62
CA VAL A 146 14.23 -5.33 -9.53
C VAL A 146 15.03 -5.14 -10.81
N MET A 147 14.41 -5.39 -11.96
CA MET A 147 15.09 -5.31 -13.26
C MET A 147 15.42 -3.86 -13.67
N GLY A 148 14.64 -2.87 -13.22
CA GLY A 148 14.83 -1.46 -13.54
C GLY A 148 16.12 -0.84 -13.01
N PHE A 149 16.87 -1.55 -12.16
CA PHE A 149 18.24 -1.16 -11.79
C PHE A 149 19.26 -1.49 -12.88
N SER A 150 18.94 -2.42 -13.78
CA SER A 150 19.87 -2.94 -14.80
C SER A 150 19.39 -2.71 -16.23
N VAL A 151 18.10 -2.44 -16.43
CA VAL A 151 17.45 -2.36 -17.75
C VAL A 151 16.57 -1.13 -17.85
N ASP A 152 16.74 -0.36 -18.93
CA ASP A 152 15.81 0.71 -19.30
C ASP A 152 14.65 0.13 -20.13
N PHE A 153 13.55 -0.16 -19.46
CA PHE A 153 12.36 -0.77 -20.08
C PHE A 153 11.75 0.07 -21.22
N GLN A 154 12.05 1.36 -21.29
CA GLN A 154 11.55 2.23 -22.36
C GLN A 154 12.43 2.22 -23.62
N ARG A 155 13.69 1.87 -23.49
CA ARG A 155 14.67 1.99 -24.56
C ARG A 155 15.24 0.66 -25.02
N GLU A 156 15.38 -0.28 -24.11
CA GLU A 156 16.10 -1.52 -24.35
C GLU A 156 15.18 -2.70 -24.71
N ILE A 157 13.89 -2.65 -24.29
CA ILE A 157 12.95 -3.75 -24.56
C ILE A 157 12.41 -3.68 -25.97
N ARG A 158 12.48 -4.82 -26.66
CA ARG A 158 12.03 -4.99 -28.05
C ARG A 158 11.13 -6.20 -28.22
N THR A 159 10.42 -6.24 -29.31
CA THR A 159 9.68 -7.43 -29.75
C THR A 159 10.65 -8.61 -29.93
N GLY A 160 10.29 -9.77 -29.39
CA GLY A 160 11.11 -10.97 -29.39
C GLY A 160 11.91 -11.20 -28.12
N ASP A 161 12.07 -10.18 -27.24
CA ASP A 161 12.71 -10.34 -25.94
C ASP A 161 11.93 -11.32 -25.06
N ARG A 162 12.63 -12.08 -24.25
CA ARG A 162 12.03 -13.06 -23.34
C ARG A 162 12.25 -12.66 -21.88
N PHE A 163 11.20 -12.77 -21.08
CA PHE A 163 11.28 -12.57 -19.66
C PHE A 163 10.96 -13.86 -18.90
N GLU A 164 11.55 -13.99 -17.75
CA GLU A 164 11.35 -15.10 -16.82
C GLU A 164 11.27 -14.58 -15.39
N LEU A 165 10.41 -15.16 -14.58
CA LEU A 165 10.39 -14.91 -13.15
C LEU A 165 9.94 -16.11 -12.35
N LEU A 166 10.56 -16.28 -11.18
CA LEU A 166 10.13 -17.23 -10.15
C LEU A 166 9.53 -16.44 -8.99
N TYR A 167 8.24 -16.64 -8.75
CA TYR A 167 7.48 -15.87 -7.76
C TYR A 167 6.79 -16.79 -6.76
N GLU A 168 7.14 -16.60 -5.48
CA GLU A 168 6.45 -17.26 -4.36
C GLU A 168 5.17 -16.49 -4.05
N THR A 169 4.06 -17.19 -3.97
CA THR A 169 2.78 -16.65 -3.52
C THR A 169 2.37 -17.37 -2.26
N GLU A 170 2.17 -16.63 -1.17
CA GLU A 170 1.60 -17.13 0.07
C GLU A 170 0.12 -16.80 0.11
N ARG A 171 -0.73 -17.82 0.21
CA ARG A 171 -2.19 -17.69 0.21
C ARG A 171 -2.75 -18.14 1.55
N ASP A 172 -3.80 -17.46 1.98
CA ASP A 172 -4.60 -17.88 3.12
C ASP A 172 -5.30 -19.21 2.80
N SER A 173 -5.10 -20.24 3.64
CA SER A 173 -5.64 -21.59 3.40
C SER A 173 -7.17 -21.67 3.53
N ILE A 174 -7.82 -20.64 4.12
CA ILE A 174 -9.26 -20.62 4.35
C ILE A 174 -10.00 -19.95 3.19
N ASP A 175 -9.52 -18.78 2.74
CA ASP A 175 -10.22 -17.97 1.71
C ASP A 175 -9.44 -17.82 0.41
N GLY A 176 -8.26 -18.45 0.31
CA GLY A 176 -7.40 -18.46 -0.88
C GLY A 176 -6.78 -17.11 -1.24
N LYS A 177 -7.02 -16.06 -0.43
CA LYS A 177 -6.51 -14.73 -0.74
C LYS A 177 -5.00 -14.66 -0.58
N VAL A 178 -4.37 -13.91 -1.45
CA VAL A 178 -2.94 -13.67 -1.39
C VAL A 178 -2.63 -12.85 -0.13
N VAL A 179 -1.79 -13.43 0.74
CA VAL A 179 -1.29 -12.78 1.96
C VAL A 179 -0.07 -11.94 1.63
N ARG A 180 0.83 -12.51 0.86
CA ARG A 180 2.03 -11.85 0.34
C ARG A 180 2.57 -12.59 -0.87
N GLY A 181 3.39 -11.90 -1.63
CA GLY A 181 4.20 -12.46 -2.69
C GLY A 181 5.67 -12.08 -2.50
N LYS A 182 6.56 -12.86 -3.09
CA LYS A 182 8.00 -12.61 -3.09
C LYS A 182 8.62 -13.04 -4.39
N LEU A 183 9.35 -12.14 -5.03
CA LEU A 183 10.15 -12.44 -6.20
C LEU A 183 11.44 -13.14 -5.76
N HIS A 184 11.73 -14.30 -6.31
CA HIS A 184 12.94 -15.08 -6.05
C HIS A 184 13.94 -14.98 -7.19
N TYR A 185 13.44 -14.90 -8.42
CA TYR A 185 14.28 -14.79 -9.61
C TYR A 185 13.58 -13.90 -10.64
N ALA A 186 14.36 -13.09 -11.32
CA ALA A 186 13.95 -12.28 -12.45
C ALA A 186 15.04 -12.38 -13.54
N GLY A 187 14.65 -12.75 -14.74
CA GLY A 187 15.50 -12.84 -15.92
C GLY A 187 14.90 -12.08 -17.09
N LEU A 188 15.77 -11.54 -17.92
CA LEU A 188 15.44 -10.93 -19.19
C LEU A 188 16.51 -11.33 -20.21
N LEU A 189 16.08 -11.91 -21.30
CA LEU A 189 16.91 -12.27 -22.43
C LEU A 189 16.55 -11.33 -23.57
N LEU A 190 17.48 -10.46 -23.91
CA LEU A 190 17.33 -9.57 -25.04
C LEU A 190 17.56 -10.36 -26.32
N SER A 191 16.67 -10.19 -27.29
CA SER A 191 16.85 -10.74 -28.62
C SER A 191 17.95 -9.95 -29.32
N ASP A 192 19.11 -10.57 -29.54
CA ASP A 192 20.13 -9.99 -30.41
C ASP A 192 19.54 -9.96 -31.82
N GLU A 193 19.16 -8.80 -32.31
CA GLU A 193 19.02 -8.59 -33.75
C GLU A 193 20.40 -8.79 -34.35
N GLN A 194 20.65 -10.00 -34.86
CA GLN A 194 21.71 -10.16 -35.87
C GLN A 194 21.33 -9.27 -37.03
N LEU A 195 22.01 -8.15 -37.13
CA LEU A 195 22.02 -7.29 -38.30
C LEU A 195 22.48 -8.13 -39.46
N GLY A 196 21.52 -8.60 -40.30
CA GLY A 196 21.77 -9.15 -41.61
C GLY A 196 21.87 -8.04 -42.64
#